data_f8882944293b4def9b505313eeff2917
#
_entry.id   f8882944293b4def9b505313eeff2917
#
_cell.length_a   1.000
_cell.length_b   1.000
_cell.length_c   1.000
_cell.angle_alpha   90.00
_cell.angle_beta   90.00
_cell.angle_gamma   90.00
#
_symmetry.space_group_name_H-M   'P 1'
#
loop_
_entity.id
_entity.type
_entity.pdbx_description
1 polymer ?
#
loop_
_entity_poly.entity_id
_entity_poly.type
_entity_poly.pdbx_seq_one_letter_code
_entity_poly.pdbx_strand_id
1 'polypeptide(L)'
;MMEAVIDPITDDIAAIDWQGEPITGATCAACPHAAMRASAACEPGRSCMQDAYARRIDRFFRTHPGLANEHLAHPYFEVRAIAARHADLFQLPALLNDPDETVRLQLALRVPQRLLARLRTDPHREVRIRVAQRIDEASLPLMLRDEDYQVRMIVARRLPAGLLPVLMHDADLQVRLEVARRLPMPALWRLVEDAAPEVRRIAAERLPAPLLDALADDADWTVRWEAAGRALGPVLQRFLADAEQDVRDRAAQRQSELERQHG
;
A
#
# COMPACT_ATOMS: atom_id res chain seq x y z
N MET A 1 -2.81 -4.62 -36.04
CA MET A 1 -2.99 -3.16 -35.92
C MET A 1 -3.86 -2.95 -34.68
N MET A 2 -3.26 -2.52 -33.57
CA MET A 2 -4.05 -2.10 -32.40
C MET A 2 -4.50 -0.66 -32.65
N GLU A 3 -5.80 -0.47 -32.87
CA GLU A 3 -6.40 0.86 -32.83
C GLU A 3 -6.13 1.49 -31.47
N ALA A 4 -5.46 2.65 -31.49
CA ALA A 4 -5.28 3.44 -30.28
C ALA A 4 -6.66 3.90 -29.81
N VAL A 5 -7.11 3.43 -28.66
CA VAL A 5 -8.29 3.95 -27.99
C VAL A 5 -8.03 5.44 -27.71
N ILE A 6 -8.69 6.29 -28.46
CA ILE A 6 -8.69 7.75 -28.27
C ILE A 6 -9.54 8.00 -27.03
N ASP A 7 -8.93 8.50 -25.97
CA ASP A 7 -9.62 8.89 -24.74
C ASP A 7 -10.30 10.27 -25.00
N PRO A 8 -11.63 10.36 -25.12
CA PRO A 8 -12.33 11.56 -25.55
C PRO A 8 -12.27 12.72 -24.54
N ILE A 9 -11.82 12.49 -23.32
CA ILE A 9 -11.82 13.49 -22.23
C ILE A 9 -10.68 14.51 -22.37
N THR A 10 -9.65 14.24 -23.18
CA THR A 10 -8.45 15.08 -23.25
C THR A 10 -8.52 16.19 -24.30
N ASP A 11 -9.44 16.12 -25.27
CA ASP A 11 -9.48 17.04 -26.39
C ASP A 11 -10.17 18.38 -26.07
N ASP A 12 -11.01 18.41 -25.00
CA ASP A 12 -11.74 19.63 -24.58
C ASP A 12 -10.94 20.52 -23.61
N ILE A 13 -9.79 20.07 -23.10
CA ILE A 13 -8.96 20.86 -22.18
C ILE A 13 -8.00 21.71 -22.96
N ALA A 14 -8.01 23.05 -22.75
CA ALA A 14 -7.09 23.96 -23.37
C ALA A 14 -5.62 23.52 -23.21
N ALA A 15 -4.83 23.66 -24.26
CA ALA A 15 -3.39 23.40 -24.18
C ALA A 15 -2.70 24.61 -23.54
N ILE A 16 -2.36 24.49 -22.27
CA ILE A 16 -1.62 25.49 -21.50
C ILE A 16 -0.34 24.89 -20.97
N ASP A 17 0.69 25.68 -20.80
CA ASP A 17 1.94 25.25 -20.20
C ASP A 17 1.85 25.27 -18.66
N TRP A 18 2.91 24.82 -18.01
CA TRP A 18 2.99 24.76 -16.55
C TRP A 18 3.02 26.15 -15.87
N GLN A 19 3.17 27.24 -16.60
CA GLN A 19 3.07 28.64 -16.14
C GLN A 19 1.66 29.22 -16.31
N GLY A 20 0.76 28.42 -16.94
CA GLY A 20 -0.62 28.83 -17.23
C GLY A 20 -0.79 29.55 -18.58
N GLU A 21 0.27 29.63 -19.37
CA GLU A 21 0.23 30.33 -20.67
C GLU A 21 -0.24 29.38 -21.79
N PRO A 22 -1.01 29.87 -22.76
CA PRO A 22 -1.44 29.07 -23.91
C PRO A 22 -0.26 28.56 -24.75
N ILE A 23 -0.28 27.27 -25.08
CA ILE A 23 0.70 26.69 -26.00
C ILE A 23 0.36 27.05 -27.43
N THR A 24 1.10 27.99 -28.00
CA THR A 24 0.92 28.53 -29.33
C THR A 24 1.95 28.00 -30.33
N GLY A 25 1.83 28.42 -31.58
CA GLY A 25 2.86 28.18 -32.60
C GLY A 25 4.23 28.75 -32.21
N ALA A 26 4.26 29.91 -31.53
CA ALA A 26 5.50 30.52 -31.04
C ALA A 26 6.14 29.67 -29.90
N THR A 27 5.33 29.16 -28.96
CA THR A 27 5.78 28.24 -27.91
C THR A 27 6.40 26.98 -28.53
N CYS A 28 5.74 26.43 -29.55
CA CYS A 28 6.26 25.25 -30.25
C CYS A 28 7.56 25.54 -31.03
N ALA A 29 7.69 26.70 -31.62
CA ALA A 29 8.90 27.09 -32.36
C ALA A 29 10.13 27.24 -31.45
N ALA A 30 9.91 27.67 -30.19
CA ALA A 30 10.96 27.80 -29.18
C ALA A 30 11.26 26.49 -28.45
N CYS A 31 10.46 25.43 -28.65
CA CYS A 31 10.61 24.15 -28.00
C CYS A 31 11.82 23.37 -28.55
N PRO A 32 12.64 22.70 -27.72
CA PRO A 32 13.73 21.85 -28.20
C PRO A 32 13.26 20.73 -29.14
N HIS A 33 11.99 20.36 -29.08
CA HIS A 33 11.37 19.34 -29.93
C HIS A 33 10.54 19.89 -31.11
N ALA A 34 10.77 21.15 -31.49
CA ALA A 34 10.01 21.80 -32.57
C ALA A 34 9.95 20.98 -33.87
N ALA A 35 11.06 20.32 -34.25
CA ALA A 35 11.13 19.48 -35.44
C ALA A 35 10.15 18.30 -35.43
N MET A 36 9.78 17.77 -34.25
CA MET A 36 8.87 16.63 -34.12
C MET A 36 7.42 16.98 -34.51
N ARG A 37 7.06 18.25 -34.48
CA ARG A 37 5.74 18.72 -34.90
C ARG A 37 5.47 18.48 -36.38
N ALA A 38 6.48 18.62 -37.23
CA ALA A 38 6.36 18.40 -38.67
C ALA A 38 6.00 16.94 -39.03
N SER A 39 6.42 15.99 -38.18
CA SER A 39 6.13 14.56 -38.34
C SER A 39 4.92 14.08 -37.51
N ALA A 40 4.14 15.00 -36.92
CA ALA A 40 3.04 14.70 -35.99
C ALA A 40 3.46 13.80 -34.77
N ALA A 41 4.76 13.77 -34.45
CA ALA A 41 5.29 13.04 -33.30
C ALA A 41 5.09 13.83 -31.97
N CYS A 42 4.76 15.12 -32.07
CA CYS A 42 4.40 15.99 -30.97
C CYS A 42 3.23 16.91 -31.43
N GLU A 43 2.18 16.97 -30.57
CA GLU A 43 0.96 17.73 -30.86
C GLU A 43 0.44 18.40 -29.58
N PRO A 44 0.38 19.79 -29.54
CA PRO A 44 -0.25 20.50 -28.43
C PRO A 44 -1.68 20.04 -28.19
N GLY A 45 -2.06 19.92 -26.94
CA GLY A 45 -3.40 19.44 -26.57
C GLY A 45 -3.56 17.91 -26.59
N ARG A 46 -2.63 17.16 -27.17
CA ARG A 46 -2.71 15.71 -27.30
C ARG A 46 -1.48 14.98 -26.76
N SER A 47 -0.29 15.33 -27.19
CA SER A 47 0.99 14.73 -26.82
C SER A 47 2.07 15.80 -26.81
N CYS A 48 2.35 16.39 -25.64
CA CYS A 48 3.26 17.51 -25.51
C CYS A 48 3.92 17.53 -24.13
N MET A 49 5.25 17.63 -24.08
CA MET A 49 5.98 17.69 -22.81
C MET A 49 5.94 19.09 -22.17
N GLN A 50 5.56 20.12 -22.91
CA GLN A 50 5.38 21.49 -22.39
C GLN A 50 4.00 21.70 -21.73
N ASP A 51 3.07 20.77 -21.91
CA ASP A 51 1.70 20.88 -21.40
C ASP A 51 1.67 20.78 -19.86
N ALA A 52 0.74 21.49 -19.21
CA ALA A 52 0.50 21.34 -17.78
C ALA A 52 -0.23 20.04 -17.44
N TYR A 53 -0.89 19.41 -18.42
CA TYR A 53 -1.70 18.22 -18.17
C TYR A 53 -0.88 16.94 -18.24
N ALA A 54 -0.72 16.30 -17.09
CA ALA A 54 0.13 15.12 -16.89
C ALA A 54 -0.08 14.00 -17.93
N ARG A 55 -1.31 13.72 -18.37
CA ARG A 55 -1.60 12.69 -19.38
C ARG A 55 -0.98 13.00 -20.75
N ARG A 56 -0.90 14.28 -21.13
CA ARG A 56 -0.29 14.71 -22.40
C ARG A 56 1.23 14.59 -22.34
N ILE A 57 1.81 14.91 -21.17
CA ILE A 57 3.23 14.71 -20.89
C ILE A 57 3.57 13.20 -20.91
N ASP A 58 2.75 12.37 -20.25
CA ASP A 58 2.97 10.92 -20.22
C ASP A 58 2.86 10.29 -21.61
N ARG A 59 1.90 10.73 -22.41
CA ARG A 59 1.77 10.27 -23.81
C ARG A 59 3.00 10.62 -24.63
N PHE A 60 3.56 11.82 -24.43
CA PHE A 60 4.80 12.24 -25.11
C PHE A 60 5.96 11.30 -24.77
N PHE A 61 6.28 11.08 -23.48
CA PHE A 61 7.41 10.23 -23.09
C PHE A 61 7.18 8.75 -23.36
N ARG A 62 5.93 8.28 -23.31
CA ARG A 62 5.60 6.90 -23.69
C ARG A 62 5.88 6.63 -25.17
N THR A 63 5.63 7.62 -26.02
CA THR A 63 5.94 7.53 -27.45
C THR A 63 7.42 7.75 -27.74
N HIS A 64 8.10 8.56 -26.92
CA HIS A 64 9.50 8.96 -27.09
C HIS A 64 10.34 8.74 -25.81
N PRO A 65 10.44 7.50 -25.31
CA PRO A 65 11.12 7.22 -24.04
C PRO A 65 12.59 7.63 -24.01
N GLY A 66 13.27 7.60 -25.16
CA GLY A 66 14.69 8.01 -25.28
C GLY A 66 14.94 9.48 -24.93
N LEU A 67 13.90 10.35 -25.00
CA LEU A 67 14.01 11.77 -24.64
C LEU A 67 13.89 12.01 -23.12
N ALA A 68 13.45 11.03 -22.35
CA ALA A 68 13.15 11.22 -20.94
C ALA A 68 14.38 11.63 -20.11
N ASN A 69 15.57 11.14 -20.46
CA ASN A 69 16.82 11.48 -19.76
C ASN A 69 17.13 12.98 -19.79
N GLU A 70 16.77 13.67 -20.88
CA GLU A 70 17.03 15.09 -21.10
C GLU A 70 16.13 15.99 -20.24
N HIS A 71 15.04 15.45 -19.72
CA HIS A 71 14.01 16.21 -19.00
C HIS A 71 13.97 15.95 -17.48
N LEU A 72 14.94 15.24 -16.93
CA LEU A 72 15.03 14.99 -15.49
C LEU A 72 15.36 16.23 -14.65
N ALA A 73 15.82 17.32 -15.27
CA ALA A 73 16.08 18.61 -14.64
C ALA A 73 15.06 19.69 -15.02
N HIS A 74 13.93 19.33 -15.64
CA HIS A 74 12.91 20.28 -16.05
C HIS A 74 12.34 21.09 -14.87
N PRO A 75 12.06 22.39 -14.97
CA PRO A 75 11.54 23.20 -13.87
C PRO A 75 10.20 22.69 -13.33
N TYR A 76 9.31 22.18 -14.20
CA TYR A 76 8.02 21.62 -13.81
C TYR A 76 8.15 20.18 -13.27
N PHE A 77 7.68 19.96 -12.05
CA PHE A 77 7.82 18.67 -11.35
C PHE A 77 7.12 17.52 -12.08
N GLU A 78 5.94 17.77 -12.68
CA GLU A 78 5.22 16.73 -13.43
C GLU A 78 6.04 16.20 -14.60
N VAL A 79 6.75 17.07 -15.31
CA VAL A 79 7.65 16.63 -16.40
C VAL A 79 8.77 15.77 -15.83
N ARG A 80 9.42 16.18 -14.71
CA ARG A 80 10.47 15.38 -14.06
C ARG A 80 9.92 14.03 -13.58
N ALA A 81 8.75 14.02 -12.94
CA ALA A 81 8.12 12.81 -12.42
C ALA A 81 7.77 11.81 -13.54
N ILE A 82 7.19 12.31 -14.62
CA ILE A 82 6.81 11.46 -15.75
C ILE A 82 8.04 11.03 -16.53
N ALA A 83 9.00 11.90 -16.77
CA ALA A 83 10.28 11.55 -17.38
C ALA A 83 10.98 10.45 -16.55
N ALA A 84 10.97 10.55 -15.23
CA ALA A 84 11.53 9.53 -14.34
C ALA A 84 10.89 8.14 -14.53
N ARG A 85 9.67 8.03 -15.07
CA ARG A 85 9.04 6.73 -15.41
C ARG A 85 9.70 6.04 -16.61
N HIS A 86 10.26 6.82 -17.52
CA HIS A 86 10.76 6.36 -18.81
C HIS A 86 12.30 6.39 -18.90
N ALA A 87 12.94 7.24 -18.10
CA ALA A 87 14.39 7.45 -18.11
C ALA A 87 15.18 6.17 -17.73
N ASP A 88 16.43 6.15 -18.10
CA ASP A 88 17.36 5.10 -17.75
C ASP A 88 17.60 5.04 -16.24
N LEU A 89 17.65 3.83 -15.67
CA LEU A 89 17.77 3.63 -14.22
C LEU A 89 19.03 4.29 -13.62
N PHE A 90 20.11 4.36 -14.38
CA PHE A 90 21.37 4.95 -13.90
C PHE A 90 21.33 6.50 -13.86
N GLN A 91 20.34 7.15 -14.47
CA GLN A 91 20.12 8.59 -14.36
C GLN A 91 19.27 8.98 -13.13
N LEU A 92 18.45 8.06 -12.63
CA LEU A 92 17.51 8.32 -11.52
C LEU A 92 18.16 8.75 -10.20
N PRO A 93 19.41 8.34 -9.84
CA PRO A 93 20.05 8.79 -8.60
C PRO A 93 20.13 10.32 -8.43
N ALA A 94 20.15 11.08 -9.52
CA ALA A 94 20.15 12.54 -9.48
C ALA A 94 18.87 13.14 -8.84
N LEU A 95 17.75 12.41 -8.90
CA LEU A 95 16.45 12.83 -8.39
C LEU A 95 16.14 12.34 -6.96
N LEU A 96 17.04 11.63 -6.30
CA LEU A 96 16.78 11.10 -4.94
C LEU A 96 16.44 12.19 -3.92
N ASN A 97 16.93 13.40 -4.12
CA ASN A 97 16.67 14.56 -3.28
C ASN A 97 15.84 15.62 -4.02
N ASP A 98 15.05 15.24 -5.03
CA ASP A 98 14.19 16.18 -5.73
C ASP A 98 13.27 16.88 -4.70
N PRO A 99 13.06 18.20 -4.81
CA PRO A 99 12.21 18.91 -3.86
C PRO A 99 10.76 18.41 -3.85
N ASP A 100 10.28 17.86 -4.97
CA ASP A 100 8.91 17.39 -5.12
C ASP A 100 8.77 15.91 -4.78
N GLU A 101 7.82 15.59 -3.90
CA GLU A 101 7.54 14.23 -3.47
C GLU A 101 7.00 13.34 -4.60
N THR A 102 6.31 13.92 -5.59
CA THR A 102 5.78 13.15 -6.74
C THR A 102 6.93 12.57 -7.56
N VAL A 103 8.01 13.32 -7.71
CA VAL A 103 9.23 12.84 -8.38
C VAL A 103 9.87 11.73 -7.58
N ARG A 104 10.09 11.95 -6.27
CA ARG A 104 10.69 10.93 -5.38
C ARG A 104 9.82 9.67 -5.29
N LEU A 105 8.48 9.81 -5.38
CA LEU A 105 7.55 8.69 -5.45
C LEU A 105 7.78 7.83 -6.71
N GLN A 106 8.02 8.45 -7.87
CA GLN A 106 8.35 7.70 -9.09
C GLN A 106 9.68 6.94 -8.94
N LEU A 107 10.66 7.53 -8.26
CA LEU A 107 11.90 6.83 -7.94
C LEU A 107 11.64 5.61 -7.06
N ALA A 108 10.83 5.77 -5.99
CA ALA A 108 10.48 4.67 -5.11
C ALA A 108 9.82 3.49 -5.84
N LEU A 109 9.24 3.71 -7.02
CA LEU A 109 8.67 2.65 -7.87
C LEU A 109 9.72 1.94 -8.74
N ARG A 110 10.85 2.56 -9.06
CA ARG A 110 11.76 2.08 -10.12
C ARG A 110 13.15 1.71 -9.64
N VAL A 111 13.72 2.48 -8.71
CA VAL A 111 15.13 2.32 -8.32
C VAL A 111 15.43 0.95 -7.70
N PRO A 112 16.65 0.43 -7.86
CA PRO A 112 17.07 -0.81 -7.22
C PRO A 112 17.16 -0.67 -5.69
N GLN A 113 17.19 -1.80 -4.96
CA GLN A 113 17.11 -1.88 -3.50
C GLN A 113 18.08 -0.95 -2.76
N ARG A 114 19.33 -0.87 -3.22
CA ARG A 114 20.34 -0.01 -2.61
C ARG A 114 19.95 1.47 -2.60
N LEU A 115 19.31 1.95 -3.65
CA LEU A 115 18.83 3.35 -3.75
C LEU A 115 17.47 3.51 -3.06
N LEU A 116 16.59 2.51 -3.17
CA LEU A 116 15.31 2.49 -2.49
C LEU A 116 15.47 2.64 -0.97
N ALA A 117 16.45 1.96 -0.39
CA ALA A 117 16.76 2.05 1.04
C ALA A 117 17.11 3.48 1.50
N ARG A 118 17.57 4.37 0.61
CA ARG A 118 17.82 5.78 0.94
C ARG A 118 16.54 6.59 1.12
N LEU A 119 15.44 6.17 0.50
CA LEU A 119 14.12 6.82 0.60
C LEU A 119 13.29 6.34 1.80
N ARG A 120 13.79 5.41 2.63
CA ARG A 120 13.06 4.89 3.80
C ARG A 120 12.73 5.94 4.87
N THR A 121 13.47 7.04 4.88
CA THR A 121 13.27 8.18 5.79
C THR A 121 12.84 9.44 5.05
N ASP A 122 12.20 9.29 3.89
CA ASP A 122 11.68 10.41 3.12
C ASP A 122 10.70 11.25 3.97
N PRO A 123 10.73 12.58 3.91
CA PRO A 123 9.81 13.41 4.66
C PRO A 123 8.33 13.14 4.30
N HIS A 124 8.05 12.72 3.07
CA HIS A 124 6.69 12.48 2.61
C HIS A 124 6.24 11.02 2.85
N ARG A 125 5.13 10.85 3.55
CA ARG A 125 4.60 9.53 3.94
C ARG A 125 4.36 8.58 2.75
N GLU A 126 3.84 9.09 1.63
CA GLU A 126 3.52 8.25 0.46
C GLU A 126 4.79 7.66 -0.18
N VAL A 127 5.90 8.38 -0.12
CA VAL A 127 7.20 7.84 -0.56
C VAL A 127 7.63 6.72 0.39
N ARG A 128 7.55 6.91 1.71
CA ARG A 128 7.88 5.86 2.70
C ARG A 128 6.96 4.65 2.58
N ILE A 129 5.66 4.84 2.35
CA ILE A 129 4.69 3.76 2.06
C ILE A 129 5.15 2.94 0.84
N ARG A 130 5.53 3.63 -0.23
CA ARG A 130 6.00 2.94 -1.45
C ARG A 130 7.31 2.19 -1.21
N VAL A 131 8.21 2.76 -0.42
CA VAL A 131 9.44 2.08 0.02
C VAL A 131 9.07 0.83 0.83
N ALA A 132 8.20 0.93 1.84
CA ALA A 132 7.78 -0.20 2.65
C ALA A 132 7.13 -1.33 1.83
N GLN A 133 6.48 -1.01 0.71
CA GLN A 133 5.91 -2.01 -0.21
C GLN A 133 6.95 -2.76 -1.02
N ARG A 134 8.13 -2.17 -1.29
CA ARG A 134 9.11 -2.70 -2.24
C ARG A 134 10.45 -3.11 -1.64
N ILE A 135 10.83 -2.50 -0.51
CA ILE A 135 12.13 -2.75 0.12
C ILE A 135 12.30 -4.25 0.42
N ASP A 136 13.53 -4.76 0.35
CA ASP A 136 13.80 -6.16 0.69
C ASP A 136 13.41 -6.50 2.15
N GLU A 137 13.14 -7.77 2.39
CA GLU A 137 12.68 -8.26 3.69
C GLU A 137 13.71 -7.99 4.80
N ALA A 138 15.01 -8.11 4.47
CA ALA A 138 16.09 -7.87 5.43
C ALA A 138 16.14 -6.40 5.92
N SER A 139 15.65 -5.47 5.12
CA SER A 139 15.64 -4.04 5.43
C SER A 139 14.34 -3.56 6.12
N LEU A 140 13.28 -4.37 6.14
CA LEU A 140 12.00 -4.02 6.79
C LEU A 140 12.13 -3.63 8.27
N PRO A 141 13.02 -4.26 9.08
CA PRO A 141 13.19 -3.88 10.48
C PRO A 141 13.62 -2.41 10.69
N LEU A 142 14.22 -1.78 9.70
CA LEU A 142 14.60 -0.37 9.75
C LEU A 142 13.41 0.60 9.71
N MET A 143 12.21 0.11 9.36
CA MET A 143 10.97 0.89 9.24
C MET A 143 9.92 0.54 10.32
N LEU A 144 10.27 -0.31 11.29
CA LEU A 144 9.37 -0.72 12.39
C LEU A 144 8.86 0.44 13.27
N ARG A 145 9.61 1.53 13.33
CA ARG A 145 9.30 2.71 14.15
C ARG A 145 8.92 3.92 13.31
N ASP A 146 8.45 3.71 12.08
CA ASP A 146 7.96 4.82 11.27
C ASP A 146 6.82 5.56 12.00
N GLU A 147 6.80 6.86 11.92
CA GLU A 147 5.74 7.69 12.54
C GLU A 147 4.35 7.38 11.97
N ASP A 148 4.27 7.01 10.68
CA ASP A 148 3.03 6.71 9.99
C ASP A 148 2.60 5.25 10.22
N TYR A 149 1.39 5.06 10.73
CA TYR A 149 0.84 3.73 11.02
C TYR A 149 0.70 2.86 9.76
N GLN A 150 0.43 3.46 8.61
CA GLN A 150 0.25 2.70 7.35
C GLN A 150 1.58 2.12 6.87
N VAL A 151 2.69 2.83 7.08
CA VAL A 151 4.03 2.28 6.85
C VAL A 151 4.25 1.09 7.77
N ARG A 152 4.01 1.24 9.10
CA ARG A 152 4.17 0.14 10.07
C ARG A 152 3.24 -1.04 9.77
N MET A 153 2.00 -0.80 9.32
CA MET A 153 1.05 -1.83 8.90
C MET A 153 1.59 -2.63 7.70
N ILE A 154 2.14 -1.95 6.69
CA ILE A 154 2.75 -2.61 5.53
C ILE A 154 3.97 -3.42 5.95
N VAL A 155 4.79 -2.87 6.85
CA VAL A 155 5.93 -3.58 7.44
C VAL A 155 5.44 -4.84 8.16
N ALA A 156 4.41 -4.74 9.02
CA ALA A 156 3.82 -5.89 9.72
C ALA A 156 3.33 -6.98 8.75
N ARG A 157 2.75 -6.57 7.62
CA ARG A 157 2.27 -7.48 6.57
C ARG A 157 3.38 -8.26 5.89
N ARG A 158 4.56 -7.68 5.77
CA ARG A 158 5.70 -8.25 5.05
C ARG A 158 6.78 -8.85 5.94
N LEU A 159 6.83 -8.45 7.20
CA LEU A 159 7.86 -8.87 8.16
C LEU A 159 7.85 -10.39 8.36
N PRO A 160 9.01 -11.06 8.50
CA PRO A 160 9.07 -12.45 8.93
C PRO A 160 8.29 -12.69 10.22
N ALA A 161 7.56 -13.79 10.30
CA ALA A 161 6.68 -14.10 11.42
C ALA A 161 7.38 -14.05 12.79
N GLY A 162 8.64 -14.47 12.86
CA GLY A 162 9.44 -14.44 14.07
C GLY A 162 9.75 -13.03 14.61
N LEU A 163 9.63 -11.98 13.79
CA LEU A 163 9.85 -10.60 14.19
C LEU A 163 8.56 -9.85 14.54
N LEU A 164 7.39 -10.42 14.24
CA LEU A 164 6.09 -9.79 14.50
C LEU A 164 5.83 -9.42 15.97
N PRO A 165 6.36 -10.17 16.99
CA PRO A 165 6.16 -9.79 18.38
C PRO A 165 6.59 -8.36 18.73
N VAL A 166 7.48 -7.76 17.96
CA VAL A 166 7.92 -6.37 18.16
C VAL A 166 6.78 -5.35 17.96
N LEU A 167 5.82 -5.67 17.08
CA LEU A 167 4.67 -4.81 16.74
C LEU A 167 3.37 -5.23 17.42
N MET A 168 3.35 -6.25 18.28
CA MET A 168 2.10 -6.75 18.85
C MET A 168 1.41 -5.77 19.81
N HIS A 169 2.13 -4.78 20.31
CA HIS A 169 1.60 -3.69 21.15
C HIS A 169 1.69 -2.33 20.44
N ASP A 170 1.63 -2.30 19.11
CA ASP A 170 1.61 -1.05 18.37
C ASP A 170 0.44 -0.17 18.82
N ALA A 171 0.66 1.14 18.87
CA ALA A 171 -0.39 2.08 19.27
C ALA A 171 -1.61 2.05 18.34
N ASP A 172 -1.38 1.76 17.06
CA ASP A 172 -2.43 1.73 16.05
C ASP A 172 -3.10 0.36 15.95
N LEU A 173 -4.43 0.36 15.96
CA LEU A 173 -5.25 -0.84 15.87
C LEU A 173 -5.01 -1.62 14.56
N GLN A 174 -4.85 -0.92 13.44
CA GLN A 174 -4.69 -1.58 12.13
C GLN A 174 -3.37 -2.35 12.07
N VAL A 175 -2.32 -1.82 12.69
CA VAL A 175 -1.04 -2.53 12.82
C VAL A 175 -1.21 -3.78 13.68
N ARG A 176 -1.86 -3.68 14.86
CA ARG A 176 -2.11 -4.84 15.73
C ARG A 176 -2.98 -5.90 15.05
N LEU A 177 -3.97 -5.52 14.25
CA LEU A 177 -4.79 -6.46 13.46
C LEU A 177 -3.96 -7.23 12.43
N GLU A 178 -3.06 -6.55 11.70
CA GLU A 178 -2.15 -7.23 10.76
C GLU A 178 -1.20 -8.18 11.49
N VAL A 179 -0.69 -7.78 12.65
CA VAL A 179 0.14 -8.65 13.49
C VAL A 179 -0.67 -9.86 13.96
N ALA A 180 -1.88 -9.65 14.49
CA ALA A 180 -2.73 -10.71 15.00
C ALA A 180 -3.03 -11.79 13.96
N ARG A 181 -3.22 -11.42 12.69
CA ARG A 181 -3.46 -12.36 11.58
C ARG A 181 -2.28 -13.30 11.29
N ARG A 182 -1.07 -12.93 11.67
CA ARG A 182 0.16 -13.62 11.27
C ARG A 182 1.02 -14.10 12.44
N LEU A 183 0.80 -13.58 13.65
CA LEU A 183 1.61 -13.85 14.83
C LEU A 183 1.57 -15.35 15.17
N PRO A 184 2.73 -16.04 15.28
CA PRO A 184 2.75 -17.46 15.63
C PRO A 184 2.60 -17.69 17.15
N MET A 185 2.25 -18.92 17.54
CA MET A 185 2.42 -19.37 18.92
C MET A 185 3.91 -19.38 19.29
N PRO A 186 4.29 -19.12 20.56
CA PRO A 186 3.41 -18.84 21.70
C PRO A 186 2.98 -17.36 21.81
N ALA A 187 3.53 -16.45 20.97
CA ALA A 187 3.27 -15.02 21.09
C ALA A 187 1.79 -14.66 20.85
N LEU A 188 1.10 -15.38 19.96
CA LEU A 188 -0.34 -15.21 19.69
C LEU A 188 -1.19 -15.25 20.97
N TRP A 189 -0.84 -16.11 21.93
CA TRP A 189 -1.54 -16.22 23.21
C TRP A 189 -1.65 -14.88 23.95
N ARG A 190 -0.65 -14.00 23.83
CA ARG A 190 -0.64 -12.71 24.53
C ARG A 190 -1.71 -11.76 24.03
N LEU A 191 -2.27 -11.99 22.83
CA LEU A 191 -3.31 -11.14 22.25
C LEU A 191 -4.70 -11.38 22.84
N VAL A 192 -4.88 -12.38 23.72
CA VAL A 192 -6.14 -12.56 24.48
C VAL A 192 -6.41 -11.38 25.43
N GLU A 193 -5.39 -10.61 25.77
CA GLU A 193 -5.46 -9.45 26.65
C GLU A 193 -5.39 -8.12 25.89
N ASP A 194 -5.46 -8.12 24.54
CA ASP A 194 -5.45 -6.86 23.78
C ASP A 194 -6.65 -5.99 24.15
N ALA A 195 -6.43 -4.69 24.23
CA ALA A 195 -7.48 -3.72 24.57
C ALA A 195 -8.65 -3.73 23.56
N ALA A 196 -8.37 -4.05 22.29
CA ALA A 196 -9.36 -4.05 21.21
C ALA A 196 -9.98 -5.45 21.03
N PRO A 197 -11.33 -5.56 21.10
CA PRO A 197 -12.02 -6.83 20.92
C PRO A 197 -11.76 -7.44 19.53
N GLU A 198 -11.56 -6.63 18.51
CA GLU A 198 -11.25 -7.09 17.15
C GLU A 198 -9.94 -7.88 17.10
N VAL A 199 -8.93 -7.48 17.87
CA VAL A 199 -7.66 -8.20 17.99
C VAL A 199 -7.86 -9.51 18.76
N ARG A 200 -8.59 -9.46 19.91
CA ARG A 200 -8.92 -10.65 20.70
C ARG A 200 -9.74 -11.66 19.90
N ARG A 201 -10.66 -11.20 19.04
CA ARG A 201 -11.43 -12.06 18.13
C ARG A 201 -10.54 -12.81 17.14
N ILE A 202 -9.53 -12.14 16.53
CA ILE A 202 -8.55 -12.84 15.69
C ILE A 202 -7.73 -13.85 16.50
N ALA A 203 -7.42 -13.55 17.76
CA ALA A 203 -6.79 -14.54 18.65
C ALA A 203 -7.73 -15.76 18.86
N ALA A 204 -9.03 -15.53 19.12
CA ALA A 204 -10.01 -16.62 19.26
C ALA A 204 -10.11 -17.47 17.98
N GLU A 205 -10.08 -16.83 16.80
CA GLU A 205 -10.08 -17.53 15.50
C GLU A 205 -8.85 -18.45 15.33
N ARG A 206 -7.70 -18.10 15.89
CA ARG A 206 -6.42 -18.74 15.59
C ARG A 206 -5.84 -19.60 16.72
N LEU A 207 -6.26 -19.37 17.95
CA LEU A 207 -5.78 -20.16 19.09
C LEU A 207 -6.18 -21.65 18.98
N PRO A 208 -5.36 -22.58 19.47
CA PRO A 208 -5.76 -23.96 19.68
C PRO A 208 -7.01 -24.06 20.58
N ALA A 209 -7.93 -24.96 20.25
CA ALA A 209 -9.20 -25.13 20.97
C ALA A 209 -9.06 -25.27 22.50
N PRO A 210 -8.06 -25.99 23.04
CA PRO A 210 -7.87 -26.07 24.49
C PRO A 210 -7.57 -24.75 25.19
N LEU A 211 -7.12 -23.74 24.46
CA LEU A 211 -6.78 -22.43 25.01
C LEU A 211 -7.94 -21.42 24.94
N LEU A 212 -9.06 -21.77 24.33
CA LEU A 212 -10.22 -20.87 24.17
C LEU A 212 -10.96 -20.60 25.50
N ASP A 213 -10.67 -21.37 26.54
CA ASP A 213 -11.22 -21.12 27.88
C ASP A 213 -10.88 -19.72 28.40
N ALA A 214 -9.71 -19.20 28.08
CA ALA A 214 -9.29 -17.86 28.46
C ALA A 214 -10.19 -16.72 27.90
N LEU A 215 -10.95 -17.01 26.84
CA LEU A 215 -11.85 -16.06 26.19
C LEU A 215 -13.33 -16.35 26.49
N ALA A 216 -13.62 -17.32 27.36
CA ALA A 216 -15.00 -17.70 27.67
C ALA A 216 -15.75 -16.63 28.46
N ASP A 217 -15.03 -15.79 29.20
CA ASP A 217 -15.58 -14.66 29.97
C ASP A 217 -15.21 -13.31 29.35
N ASP A 218 -14.85 -13.27 28.07
CA ASP A 218 -14.52 -11.99 27.41
C ASP A 218 -15.70 -11.01 27.51
N ALA A 219 -15.40 -9.74 27.81
CA ALA A 219 -16.42 -8.71 27.93
C ALA A 219 -17.21 -8.50 26.61
N ASP A 220 -16.55 -8.71 25.47
CA ASP A 220 -17.16 -8.55 24.15
C ASP A 220 -17.77 -9.88 23.67
N TRP A 221 -19.06 -9.89 23.42
CA TRP A 221 -19.77 -11.08 22.98
C TRP A 221 -19.29 -11.62 21.62
N THR A 222 -18.75 -10.76 20.75
CA THR A 222 -18.25 -11.21 19.42
C THR A 222 -16.98 -12.05 19.55
N VAL A 223 -16.16 -11.78 20.58
CA VAL A 223 -14.99 -12.60 20.92
C VAL A 223 -15.44 -13.96 21.44
N ARG A 224 -16.44 -13.97 22.36
CA ARG A 224 -17.04 -15.22 22.88
C ARG A 224 -17.71 -16.03 21.77
N TRP A 225 -18.40 -15.38 20.83
CA TRP A 225 -19.01 -16.02 19.67
C TRP A 225 -17.97 -16.73 18.77
N GLU A 226 -16.85 -16.06 18.50
CA GLU A 226 -15.76 -16.64 17.72
C GLU A 226 -15.16 -17.87 18.42
N ALA A 227 -14.91 -17.77 19.71
CA ALA A 227 -14.40 -18.87 20.54
C ALA A 227 -15.38 -20.05 20.60
N ALA A 228 -16.68 -19.79 20.76
CA ALA A 228 -17.74 -20.79 20.83
C ALA A 228 -17.78 -21.69 19.59
N GLY A 229 -17.56 -21.12 18.40
CA GLY A 229 -17.55 -21.88 17.13
C GLY A 229 -16.42 -22.89 16.99
N ARG A 230 -15.44 -22.86 17.90
CA ARG A 230 -14.25 -23.73 17.87
C ARG A 230 -14.01 -24.49 19.16
N ALA A 231 -14.76 -24.17 20.20
CA ALA A 231 -14.61 -24.77 21.51
C ALA A 231 -14.90 -26.29 21.51
N LEU A 232 -14.36 -26.97 22.52
CA LEU A 232 -14.48 -28.42 22.73
C LEU A 232 -14.74 -28.69 24.21
N GLY A 233 -15.39 -29.84 24.50
CA GLY A 233 -15.54 -30.38 25.85
C GLY A 233 -16.15 -29.38 26.83
N PRO A 234 -15.56 -29.26 28.06
CA PRO A 234 -16.09 -28.37 29.10
C PRO A 234 -16.20 -26.90 28.71
N VAL A 235 -15.29 -26.40 27.85
CA VAL A 235 -15.31 -25.01 27.37
C VAL A 235 -16.54 -24.76 26.50
N LEU A 236 -16.91 -25.70 25.64
CA LEU A 236 -18.13 -25.62 24.84
C LEU A 236 -19.38 -25.54 25.72
N GLN A 237 -19.42 -26.30 26.83
CA GLN A 237 -20.56 -26.25 27.77
C GLN A 237 -20.73 -24.86 28.41
N ARG A 238 -19.66 -24.12 28.65
CA ARG A 238 -19.74 -22.75 29.15
C ARG A 238 -20.44 -21.84 28.15
N PHE A 239 -20.10 -21.93 26.87
CA PHE A 239 -20.73 -21.13 25.81
C PHE A 239 -22.20 -21.50 25.56
N LEU A 240 -22.60 -22.75 25.77
CA LEU A 240 -24.01 -23.14 25.70
C LEU A 240 -24.88 -22.47 26.78
N ALA A 241 -24.26 -21.98 27.87
CA ALA A 241 -24.91 -21.25 28.95
C ALA A 241 -24.62 -19.73 28.91
N ASP A 242 -24.08 -19.20 27.80
CA ASP A 242 -23.73 -17.78 27.66
C ASP A 242 -24.95 -16.86 27.83
N ALA A 243 -24.71 -15.64 28.31
CA ALA A 243 -25.77 -14.63 28.44
C ALA A 243 -26.34 -14.22 27.08
N GLU A 244 -25.50 -14.15 26.02
CA GLU A 244 -25.90 -13.75 24.67
C GLU A 244 -26.50 -14.92 23.88
N GLN A 245 -27.64 -14.70 23.23
CA GLN A 245 -28.32 -15.73 22.44
C GLN A 245 -27.44 -16.19 21.25
N ASP A 246 -26.80 -15.26 20.54
CA ASP A 246 -25.99 -15.57 19.38
C ASP A 246 -24.79 -16.47 19.73
N VAL A 247 -24.21 -16.30 20.92
CA VAL A 247 -23.13 -17.15 21.43
C VAL A 247 -23.65 -18.56 21.74
N ARG A 248 -24.84 -18.68 22.39
CA ARG A 248 -25.46 -19.99 22.65
C ARG A 248 -25.78 -20.72 21.35
N ASP A 249 -26.35 -20.03 20.36
CA ASP A 249 -26.70 -20.63 19.07
C ASP A 249 -25.45 -21.10 18.33
N ARG A 250 -24.37 -20.32 18.38
CA ARG A 250 -23.07 -20.71 17.82
C ARG A 250 -22.48 -21.96 18.49
N ALA A 251 -22.57 -22.03 19.81
CA ALA A 251 -22.13 -23.20 20.59
C ALA A 251 -22.98 -24.43 20.28
N ALA A 252 -24.30 -24.31 20.15
CA ALA A 252 -25.21 -25.40 19.79
C ALA A 252 -24.92 -25.92 18.37
N GLN A 253 -24.67 -25.02 17.42
CA GLN A 253 -24.23 -25.41 16.09
C GLN A 253 -22.93 -26.22 16.15
N ARG A 254 -21.95 -25.75 16.95
CA ARG A 254 -20.66 -26.45 17.12
C ARG A 254 -20.84 -27.84 17.74
N GLN A 255 -21.70 -27.97 18.74
CA GLN A 255 -22.02 -29.26 19.33
C GLN A 255 -22.59 -30.24 18.29
N SER A 256 -23.56 -29.79 17.49
CA SER A 256 -24.15 -30.61 16.43
C SER A 256 -23.14 -31.03 15.35
N GLU A 257 -22.16 -30.17 15.05
CA GLU A 257 -21.05 -30.51 14.14
C GLU A 257 -20.18 -31.64 14.69
N LEU A 258 -19.85 -31.57 15.98
CA LEU A 258 -19.05 -32.61 16.64
C LEU A 258 -19.75 -33.95 16.74
N GLU A 259 -21.05 -33.95 17.04
CA GLU A 259 -21.88 -35.15 17.07
C GLU A 259 -21.92 -35.86 15.70
N ARG A 260 -22.03 -35.10 14.61
CA ARG A 260 -22.00 -35.63 13.24
C ARG A 260 -20.64 -36.20 12.80
N GLN A 261 -19.54 -35.75 13.43
CA GLN A 261 -18.19 -36.24 13.13
C GLN A 261 -17.86 -37.55 13.86
N HIS A 262 -18.61 -37.88 14.94
CA HIS A 262 -18.34 -39.04 15.79
C HIS A 262 -19.41 -40.15 15.66
N GLY A 263 -20.49 -39.91 14.94
CA GLY A 263 -21.52 -40.89 14.57
C GLY A 263 -21.34 -41.42 13.15
#